data_27a3d80e28109c5d8dbdba60c31d97ee
#
_entry.id   27a3d80e28109c5d8dbdba60c31d97ee
#
_cell.length_a   1.000
_cell.length_b   1.000
_cell.length_c   1.000
_cell.angle_alpha   90.00
_cell.angle_beta   90.00
_cell.angle_gamma   90.00
#
_symmetry.space_group_name_H-M   'P 1'
#
loop_
_entity.id
_entity.type
_entity.pdbx_description
1 polymer ?
#
loop_
_entity_poly.entity_id
_entity_poly.type
_entity_poly.pdbx_seq_one_letter_code
_entity_poly.pdbx_strand_id
1 'polypeptide(L)'
;MSHLLAFFVSKMKYYAIIVAGGSGQRMKISVPKQFLELNGRPVLMHTLEKFYSAKSSIELIVVLPKTHHSTWNTLCEKHQFTISHQICEGGISRFQSVKNGLALCTKESIIAVHDGVRPLITPDFILNIYRETESKKALIPVIPVVESIRKVESDSSEALDRRLYYSVQTPQCFSSEILHK
;
A
#
# COMPACT_ATOMS: atom_id res chain seq x y z
N MET A 1 34.47 29.96 23.86
CA MET A 1 33.22 29.97 23.10
C MET A 1 33.13 28.66 22.32
N SER A 2 32.42 27.68 22.87
CA SER A 2 32.23 26.37 22.21
C SER A 2 31.01 26.47 21.27
N HIS A 3 31.25 26.41 19.95
CA HIS A 3 30.19 26.31 18.97
C HIS A 3 29.60 24.89 19.02
N LEU A 4 28.41 24.76 19.60
CA LEU A 4 27.62 23.55 19.52
C LEU A 4 27.00 23.48 18.10
N LEU A 5 27.60 22.72 17.21
CA LEU A 5 26.99 22.36 15.91
C LEU A 5 25.90 21.32 16.19
N ALA A 6 24.65 21.75 16.24
CA ALA A 6 23.51 20.85 16.25
C ALA A 6 23.39 20.23 14.85
N PHE A 7 23.83 18.98 14.70
CA PHE A 7 23.50 18.19 13.52
C PHE A 7 22.01 17.83 13.59
N PHE A 8 21.21 18.47 12.76
CA PHE A 8 19.87 17.99 12.46
C PHE A 8 20.02 16.70 11.66
N VAL A 9 20.03 15.55 12.35
CA VAL A 9 19.83 14.26 11.69
C VAL A 9 18.38 14.24 11.22
N SER A 10 18.16 14.47 9.93
CA SER A 10 16.85 14.32 9.32
C SER A 10 16.36 12.90 9.60
N LYS A 11 15.32 12.77 10.45
CA LYS A 11 14.79 11.45 10.79
C LYS A 11 14.08 10.90 9.56
N MET A 12 14.54 9.73 9.06
CA MET A 12 13.93 9.03 7.95
C MET A 12 12.42 8.94 8.13
N LYS A 13 11.65 9.44 7.16
CA LYS A 13 10.19 9.36 7.16
C LYS A 13 9.72 8.07 6.51
N TYR A 14 8.58 7.59 6.98
CA TYR A 14 7.93 6.38 6.48
C TYR A 14 6.53 6.71 6.01
N TYR A 15 6.19 6.30 4.79
CA TYR A 15 4.87 6.50 4.19
C TYR A 15 4.27 5.15 3.79
N ALA A 16 2.96 5.02 3.94
CA ALA A 16 2.19 3.93 3.36
C ALA A 16 1.14 4.49 2.41
N ILE A 17 1.31 4.26 1.11
CA ILE A 17 0.32 4.55 0.08
C ILE A 17 -0.61 3.36 -0.02
N ILE A 18 -1.81 3.49 0.54
CA ILE A 18 -2.84 2.44 0.58
C ILE A 18 -3.77 2.63 -0.61
N VAL A 19 -3.58 1.83 -1.65
CA VAL A 19 -4.36 1.93 -2.88
C VAL A 19 -5.69 1.20 -2.71
N ALA A 20 -6.78 1.93 -2.75
CA ALA A 20 -8.14 1.43 -2.55
C ALA A 20 -9.10 1.87 -3.66
N GLY A 21 -8.58 2.06 -4.89
CA GLY A 21 -9.31 2.54 -6.07
C GLY A 21 -10.05 1.47 -6.87
N GLY A 22 -9.97 0.20 -6.49
CA GLY A 22 -10.58 -0.90 -7.23
C GLY A 22 -12.10 -0.83 -7.24
N SER A 23 -12.71 -0.83 -8.43
CA SER A 23 -14.18 -0.79 -8.61
C SER A 23 -14.92 -2.07 -8.17
N GLY A 24 -14.19 -3.13 -7.79
CA GLY A 24 -14.81 -4.39 -7.34
C GLY A 24 -15.63 -5.14 -8.40
N GLN A 25 -15.62 -4.74 -9.66
CA GLN A 25 -16.47 -5.27 -10.74
C GLN A 25 -16.50 -6.80 -10.84
N ARG A 26 -15.39 -7.47 -10.49
CA ARG A 26 -15.33 -8.95 -10.48
C ARG A 26 -16.26 -9.61 -9.47
N MET A 27 -16.68 -8.91 -8.43
CA MET A 27 -17.54 -9.48 -7.37
C MET A 27 -19.04 -9.22 -7.61
N LYS A 28 -19.41 -8.44 -8.64
CA LYS A 28 -20.82 -8.08 -8.95
C LYS A 28 -21.60 -7.55 -7.73
N ILE A 29 -20.95 -6.90 -6.78
CA ILE A 29 -21.55 -6.33 -5.57
C ILE A 29 -21.61 -4.81 -5.74
N SER A 30 -22.69 -4.20 -5.27
CA SER A 30 -22.91 -2.74 -5.34
C SER A 30 -21.98 -1.95 -4.43
N VAL A 31 -21.48 -2.55 -3.34
CA VAL A 31 -20.57 -1.92 -2.39
C VAL A 31 -19.12 -2.15 -2.82
N PRO A 32 -18.28 -1.11 -2.94
CA PRO A 32 -16.85 -1.27 -3.24
C PRO A 32 -16.15 -2.15 -2.20
N LYS A 33 -15.25 -3.04 -2.68
CA LYS A 33 -14.58 -4.05 -1.82
C LYS A 33 -13.94 -3.49 -0.57
N GLN A 34 -13.32 -2.32 -0.67
CA GLN A 34 -12.62 -1.66 0.43
C GLN A 34 -13.57 -1.25 1.56
N PHE A 35 -14.87 -1.12 1.27
CA PHE A 35 -15.92 -0.75 2.22
C PHE A 35 -16.76 -1.93 2.71
N LEU A 36 -16.51 -3.13 2.18
CA LEU A 36 -17.14 -4.33 2.73
C LEU A 36 -16.75 -4.51 4.20
N GLU A 37 -17.71 -4.90 5.00
CA GLU A 37 -17.48 -5.09 6.43
C GLU A 37 -16.85 -6.48 6.71
N LEU A 38 -15.80 -6.46 7.51
CA LEU A 38 -15.18 -7.62 8.13
C LEU A 38 -15.27 -7.40 9.65
N ASN A 39 -15.94 -8.30 10.37
CA ASN A 39 -16.18 -8.14 11.80
C ASN A 39 -16.80 -6.76 12.14
N GLY A 40 -17.80 -6.31 11.38
CA GLY A 40 -18.53 -5.08 11.61
C GLY A 40 -17.80 -3.78 11.26
N ARG A 41 -16.66 -3.84 10.58
CA ARG A 41 -15.87 -2.65 10.19
C ARG A 41 -15.35 -2.80 8.75
N PRO A 42 -15.26 -1.71 7.97
CA PRO A 42 -14.71 -1.73 6.62
C PRO A 42 -13.32 -2.38 6.55
N VAL A 43 -13.10 -3.22 5.54
CA VAL A 43 -11.79 -3.89 5.30
C VAL A 43 -10.64 -2.88 5.25
N LEU A 44 -10.86 -1.70 4.67
CA LEU A 44 -9.86 -0.65 4.58
C LEU A 44 -9.39 -0.17 5.97
N MET A 45 -10.29 -0.07 6.95
CA MET A 45 -9.93 0.31 8.33
C MET A 45 -8.97 -0.70 8.95
N HIS A 46 -9.26 -2.00 8.79
CA HIS A 46 -8.37 -3.05 9.28
C HIS A 46 -6.97 -2.94 8.66
N THR A 47 -6.89 -2.65 7.36
CA THR A 47 -5.59 -2.45 6.69
C THR A 47 -4.83 -1.27 7.29
N LEU A 48 -5.47 -0.12 7.47
CA LEU A 48 -4.85 1.07 8.07
C LEU A 48 -4.37 0.81 9.51
N GLU A 49 -5.17 0.08 10.30
CA GLU A 49 -4.81 -0.32 11.66
C GLU A 49 -3.54 -1.16 11.72
N LYS A 50 -3.30 -2.05 10.75
CA LYS A 50 -2.07 -2.84 10.70
C LYS A 50 -0.82 -1.99 10.54
N PHE A 51 -0.87 -0.99 9.66
CA PHE A 51 0.24 -0.05 9.48
C PHE A 51 0.44 0.85 10.69
N TYR A 52 -0.65 1.37 11.26
CA TYR A 52 -0.58 2.19 12.47
C TYR A 52 -0.03 1.40 13.68
N SER A 53 -0.48 0.15 13.85
CA SER A 53 -0.01 -0.74 14.92
C SER A 53 1.45 -1.15 14.74
N ALA A 54 1.93 -1.25 13.50
CA ALA A 54 3.34 -1.51 13.24
C ALA A 54 4.23 -0.36 13.72
N LYS A 55 3.87 0.88 13.38
CA LYS A 55 4.58 2.08 13.82
C LYS A 55 3.69 3.30 13.60
N SER A 56 3.26 3.92 14.69
CA SER A 56 2.34 5.08 14.65
C SER A 56 2.89 6.30 13.91
N SER A 57 4.20 6.37 13.68
CA SER A 57 4.83 7.42 12.89
C SER A 57 4.87 7.16 11.38
N ILE A 58 4.28 6.06 10.89
CA ILE A 58 4.05 5.87 9.45
C ILE A 58 2.93 6.82 9.02
N GLU A 59 3.23 7.71 8.08
CA GLU A 59 2.25 8.61 7.49
C GLU A 59 1.40 7.83 6.48
N LEU A 60 0.09 7.75 6.73
CA LEU A 60 -0.85 6.97 5.91
C LEU A 60 -1.49 7.84 4.84
N ILE A 61 -1.45 7.39 3.59
CA ILE A 61 -2.07 8.04 2.43
C ILE A 61 -3.04 7.04 1.80
N VAL A 62 -4.34 7.33 1.92
CA VAL A 62 -5.40 6.49 1.33
C VAL A 62 -5.76 7.03 -0.04
N VAL A 63 -5.55 6.21 -1.07
CA VAL A 63 -5.84 6.60 -2.45
C VAL A 63 -7.18 6.00 -2.86
N LEU A 64 -8.18 6.86 -3.04
CA LEU A 64 -9.56 6.52 -3.37
C LEU A 64 -10.06 7.30 -4.59
N PRO A 65 -10.97 6.74 -5.41
CA PRO A 65 -11.70 7.54 -6.39
C PRO A 65 -12.41 8.71 -5.71
N LYS A 66 -12.44 9.87 -6.34
CA LYS A 66 -13.07 11.08 -5.79
C LYS A 66 -14.53 10.85 -5.36
N THR A 67 -15.26 10.03 -6.12
CA THR A 67 -16.64 9.63 -5.82
C THR A 67 -16.82 8.86 -4.51
N HIS A 68 -15.73 8.32 -3.94
CA HIS A 68 -15.76 7.55 -2.71
C HIS A 68 -15.26 8.33 -1.47
N HIS A 69 -14.78 9.57 -1.64
CA HIS A 69 -14.23 10.36 -0.51
C HIS A 69 -15.29 10.64 0.55
N SER A 70 -16.49 11.09 0.14
CA SER A 70 -17.60 11.35 1.07
C SER A 70 -18.03 10.09 1.80
N THR A 71 -18.20 8.99 1.07
CA THR A 71 -18.55 7.68 1.67
C THR A 71 -17.50 7.25 2.72
N TRP A 72 -16.22 7.41 2.42
CA TRP A 72 -15.15 7.06 3.35
C TRP A 72 -15.19 7.93 4.62
N ASN A 73 -15.38 9.24 4.48
CA ASN A 73 -15.52 10.14 5.64
C ASN A 73 -16.70 9.75 6.53
N THR A 74 -17.88 9.49 5.93
CA THR A 74 -19.07 9.01 6.68
C THR A 74 -18.80 7.70 7.40
N LEU A 75 -18.07 6.77 6.77
CA LEU A 75 -17.68 5.51 7.42
C LEU A 75 -16.71 5.75 8.58
N CYS A 76 -15.74 6.66 8.44
CA CYS A 76 -14.83 7.03 9.53
C CYS A 76 -15.61 7.61 10.72
N GLU A 77 -16.57 8.49 10.49
CA GLU A 77 -17.43 9.04 11.54
C GLU A 77 -18.28 7.94 12.20
N LYS A 78 -18.98 7.13 11.40
CA LYS A 78 -19.83 6.02 11.88
C LYS A 78 -19.07 5.07 12.81
N HIS A 79 -17.84 4.72 12.47
CA HIS A 79 -17.03 3.77 13.21
C HIS A 79 -16.05 4.43 14.19
N GLN A 80 -16.13 5.75 14.39
CA GLN A 80 -15.23 6.52 15.26
C GLN A 80 -13.75 6.21 14.96
N PHE A 81 -13.41 6.17 13.66
CA PHE A 81 -12.07 5.83 13.20
C PHE A 81 -11.14 7.04 13.31
N THR A 82 -10.26 7.03 14.31
CA THR A 82 -9.42 8.17 14.70
C THR A 82 -7.97 8.10 14.18
N ILE A 83 -7.59 7.03 13.46
CA ILE A 83 -6.24 6.92 12.91
C ILE A 83 -6.06 8.00 11.83
N SER A 84 -5.09 8.89 12.07
CA SER A 84 -4.78 9.99 11.14
C SER A 84 -4.29 9.46 9.80
N HIS A 85 -4.85 9.95 8.72
CA HIS A 85 -4.46 9.64 7.35
C HIS A 85 -4.86 10.75 6.39
N GLN A 86 -4.14 10.86 5.28
CA GLN A 86 -4.48 11.76 4.18
C GLN A 86 -5.30 11.00 3.13
N ILE A 87 -6.30 11.65 2.54
CA ILE A 87 -7.03 11.11 1.40
C ILE A 87 -6.48 11.74 0.13
N CYS A 88 -6.16 10.90 -0.85
CA CYS A 88 -5.66 11.29 -2.16
C CYS A 88 -6.60 10.77 -3.25
N GLU A 89 -6.82 11.57 -4.29
CA GLU A 89 -7.62 11.15 -5.44
C GLU A 89 -6.89 10.08 -6.26
N GLY A 90 -7.57 8.97 -6.54
CA GLY A 90 -7.09 7.92 -7.43
C GLY A 90 -7.05 8.36 -8.90
N GLY A 91 -6.16 7.76 -9.67
CA GLY A 91 -6.08 7.97 -11.12
C GLY A 91 -6.84 6.90 -11.92
N ILE A 92 -6.78 7.01 -13.24
CA ILE A 92 -7.41 6.07 -14.20
C ILE A 92 -6.77 4.66 -14.17
N SER A 93 -5.60 4.53 -13.58
CA SER A 93 -4.87 3.27 -13.43
C SER A 93 -4.27 3.15 -12.02
N ARG A 94 -3.84 1.91 -11.66
CA ARG A 94 -3.09 1.68 -10.43
C ARG A 94 -1.80 2.51 -10.39
N PHE A 95 -1.09 2.59 -11.52
CA PHE A 95 0.11 3.41 -11.67
C PHE A 95 -0.18 4.88 -11.36
N GLN A 96 -1.21 5.46 -12.00
CA GLN A 96 -1.57 6.86 -11.77
C GLN A 96 -2.01 7.12 -10.32
N SER A 97 -2.72 6.17 -9.71
CA SER A 97 -3.13 6.24 -8.29
C SER A 97 -1.91 6.26 -7.36
N VAL A 98 -0.92 5.41 -7.59
CA VAL A 98 0.34 5.40 -6.83
C VAL A 98 1.10 6.71 -7.04
N LYS A 99 1.19 7.21 -8.27
CA LYS A 99 1.84 8.48 -8.60
C LYS A 99 1.21 9.67 -7.88
N ASN A 100 -0.12 9.70 -7.78
CA ASN A 100 -0.83 10.75 -7.04
C ASN A 100 -0.52 10.69 -5.54
N GLY A 101 -0.51 9.49 -4.94
CA GLY A 101 -0.12 9.30 -3.54
C GLY A 101 1.35 9.66 -3.29
N LEU A 102 2.24 9.34 -4.24
CA LEU A 102 3.66 9.65 -4.16
C LEU A 102 3.94 11.16 -4.12
N ALA A 103 3.11 11.97 -4.77
CA ALA A 103 3.22 13.43 -4.75
C ALA A 103 3.04 14.03 -3.34
N LEU A 104 2.44 13.30 -2.40
CA LEU A 104 2.29 13.69 -1.00
C LEU A 104 3.46 13.24 -0.11
N CYS A 105 4.37 12.42 -0.64
CA CYS A 105 5.53 11.92 0.10
C CYS A 105 6.70 12.88 -0.02
N THR A 106 7.46 13.03 1.06
CA THR A 106 8.70 13.83 1.04
C THR A 106 9.86 13.03 0.42
N LYS A 107 10.86 13.74 -0.09
CA LYS A 107 12.15 13.14 -0.45
C LYS A 107 12.83 12.55 0.81
N GLU A 108 13.79 11.66 0.61
CA GLU A 108 14.52 10.98 1.71
C GLU A 108 13.59 10.21 2.65
N SER A 109 12.68 9.42 2.08
CA SER A 109 11.72 8.59 2.80
C SER A 109 11.70 7.16 2.28
N ILE A 110 11.13 6.26 3.08
CA ILE A 110 10.77 4.89 2.66
C ILE A 110 9.26 4.83 2.46
N ILE A 111 8.83 4.34 1.32
CA ILE A 111 7.44 4.36 0.89
C ILE A 111 6.99 2.93 0.63
N ALA A 112 5.96 2.49 1.34
CA ALA A 112 5.26 1.23 1.08
C ALA A 112 4.04 1.50 0.20
N VAL A 113 3.86 0.71 -0.85
CA VAL A 113 2.65 0.69 -1.67
C VAL A 113 1.89 -0.59 -1.34
N HIS A 114 0.67 -0.46 -0.82
CA HIS A 114 -0.12 -1.59 -0.35
C HIS A 114 -1.57 -1.55 -0.86
N ASP A 115 -2.14 -2.73 -1.10
CA ASP A 115 -3.53 -2.85 -1.51
C ASP A 115 -4.46 -2.72 -0.29
N GLY A 116 -5.39 -1.76 -0.31
CA GLY A 116 -6.29 -1.45 0.81
C GLY A 116 -7.24 -2.59 1.21
N VAL A 117 -7.33 -3.63 0.39
CA VAL A 117 -8.17 -4.83 0.63
C VAL A 117 -7.36 -6.05 1.09
N ARG A 118 -6.17 -5.86 1.65
CA ARG A 118 -5.31 -6.93 2.19
C ARG A 118 -5.06 -6.76 3.70
N PRO A 119 -6.08 -6.95 4.55
CA PRO A 119 -5.99 -6.65 5.98
C PRO A 119 -5.22 -7.69 6.81
N LEU A 120 -4.86 -8.83 6.22
CA LEU A 120 -4.24 -9.95 6.97
C LEU A 120 -2.72 -9.83 7.14
N ILE A 121 -2.15 -8.71 6.70
CA ILE A 121 -0.72 -8.44 6.93
C ILE A 121 -0.45 -8.24 8.44
N THR A 122 0.71 -8.71 8.91
CA THR A 122 1.10 -8.53 10.31
C THR A 122 1.92 -7.26 10.52
N PRO A 123 1.81 -6.59 11.69
CA PRO A 123 2.63 -5.44 12.02
C PRO A 123 4.14 -5.73 11.97
N ASP A 124 4.57 -6.91 12.42
CA ASP A 124 5.98 -7.33 12.39
C ASP A 124 6.52 -7.44 10.96
N PHE A 125 5.71 -7.97 10.04
CA PHE A 125 6.11 -8.02 8.63
C PHE A 125 6.24 -6.61 8.04
N ILE A 126 5.32 -5.71 8.38
CA ILE A 126 5.39 -4.30 7.96
C ILE A 126 6.68 -3.66 8.47
N LEU A 127 7.00 -3.81 9.75
CA LEU A 127 8.25 -3.26 10.33
C LEU A 127 9.50 -3.82 9.65
N ASN A 128 9.53 -5.12 9.43
CA ASN A 128 10.68 -5.80 8.84
C ASN A 128 10.93 -5.31 7.40
N ILE A 129 9.89 -5.19 6.57
CA ILE A 129 10.06 -4.75 5.18
C ILE A 129 10.56 -3.28 5.12
N TYR A 130 10.08 -2.40 6.00
CA TYR A 130 10.61 -1.03 6.07
C TYR A 130 12.09 -1.02 6.46
N ARG A 131 12.45 -1.73 7.52
CA ARG A 131 13.83 -1.81 8.02
C ARG A 131 14.80 -2.33 6.95
N GLU A 132 14.43 -3.39 6.26
CA GLU A 132 15.29 -3.94 5.20
C GLU A 132 15.38 -3.02 3.98
N THR A 133 14.32 -2.27 3.68
CA THR A 133 14.32 -1.31 2.56
C THR A 133 15.29 -0.16 2.79
N GLU A 134 15.57 0.23 4.03
CA GLU A 134 16.57 1.27 4.34
C GLU A 134 17.94 0.95 3.72
N SER A 135 18.36 -0.31 3.77
CA SER A 135 19.62 -0.77 3.20
C SER A 135 19.51 -1.24 1.75
N LYS A 136 18.44 -1.99 1.42
CA LYS A 136 18.28 -2.62 0.09
C LYS A 136 17.65 -1.71 -0.95
N LYS A 137 17.09 -0.56 -0.54
CA LYS A 137 16.45 0.47 -1.37
C LYS A 137 15.13 0.06 -2.04
N ALA A 138 14.92 -1.21 -2.35
CA ALA A 138 13.68 -1.75 -2.91
C ALA A 138 13.44 -3.18 -2.42
N LEU A 139 12.22 -3.48 -1.98
CA LEU A 139 11.78 -4.81 -1.57
C LEU A 139 10.37 -5.09 -2.05
N ILE A 140 10.20 -6.24 -2.67
CA ILE A 140 8.92 -6.73 -3.16
C ILE A 140 8.70 -8.13 -2.59
N PRO A 141 7.68 -8.35 -1.74
CA PRO A 141 7.34 -9.69 -1.28
C PRO A 141 6.82 -10.53 -2.43
N VAL A 142 7.23 -11.78 -2.47
CA VAL A 142 6.83 -12.72 -3.51
C VAL A 142 6.50 -14.09 -2.91
N ILE A 143 5.60 -14.83 -3.57
CA ILE A 143 5.23 -16.20 -3.24
C ILE A 143 5.52 -17.07 -4.48
N PRO A 144 6.18 -18.23 -4.35
CA PRO A 144 6.35 -19.17 -5.46
C PRO A 144 4.99 -19.54 -6.07
N VAL A 145 4.92 -19.65 -7.37
CA VAL A 145 3.70 -20.14 -8.04
C VAL A 145 3.61 -21.64 -7.88
N VAL A 146 2.50 -22.12 -7.31
CA VAL A 146 2.25 -23.55 -7.08
C VAL A 146 1.39 -24.20 -8.15
N GLU A 147 0.57 -23.44 -8.86
CA GLU A 147 -0.27 -23.90 -9.97
C GLU A 147 0.56 -24.11 -11.25
N SER A 148 0.04 -24.94 -12.16
CA SER A 148 0.60 -25.07 -13.50
C SER A 148 0.30 -23.81 -14.30
N ILE A 149 1.33 -23.25 -14.94
CA ILE A 149 1.21 -22.02 -15.74
C ILE A 149 1.42 -22.35 -17.21
N ARG A 150 0.63 -21.68 -18.05
CA ARG A 150 0.80 -21.71 -19.51
C ARG A 150 0.86 -20.29 -20.07
N LYS A 151 1.79 -20.03 -20.95
CA LYS A 151 1.76 -18.87 -21.85
C LYS A 151 0.76 -19.19 -22.95
N VAL A 152 -0.24 -18.33 -23.12
CA VAL A 152 -1.27 -18.48 -24.15
C VAL A 152 -1.08 -17.39 -25.19
N GLU A 153 -0.97 -17.78 -26.45
CA GLU A 153 -1.01 -16.93 -27.63
C GLU A 153 -2.30 -17.27 -28.42
N SER A 154 -2.64 -16.50 -29.46
CA SER A 154 -3.95 -16.62 -30.14
C SER A 154 -4.39 -18.05 -30.42
N ASP A 155 -3.52 -18.90 -30.96
CA ASP A 155 -3.84 -20.27 -31.42
C ASP A 155 -2.97 -21.36 -30.82
N SER A 156 -2.14 -21.00 -29.82
CA SER A 156 -1.19 -21.91 -29.19
C SER A 156 -1.03 -21.66 -27.70
N SER A 157 -0.50 -22.66 -26.99
CA SER A 157 -0.11 -22.45 -25.60
C SER A 157 1.12 -23.30 -25.26
N GLU A 158 2.00 -22.72 -24.44
CA GLU A 158 3.23 -23.33 -23.96
C GLU A 158 3.17 -23.55 -22.45
N ALA A 159 3.59 -24.72 -21.97
CA ALA A 159 3.75 -24.96 -20.54
C ALA A 159 5.02 -24.27 -20.04
N LEU A 160 4.89 -23.46 -18.99
CA LEU A 160 6.01 -22.76 -18.40
C LEU A 160 6.52 -23.51 -17.15
N ASP A 161 7.82 -23.46 -16.94
CA ASP A 161 8.40 -23.96 -15.69
C ASP A 161 8.06 -23.01 -14.53
N ARG A 162 7.03 -23.37 -13.75
CA ARG A 162 6.54 -22.55 -12.63
C ARG A 162 7.60 -22.20 -11.59
N ARG A 163 8.71 -22.95 -11.48
CA ARG A 163 9.80 -22.67 -10.54
C ARG A 163 10.51 -21.34 -10.84
N LEU A 164 10.37 -20.82 -12.05
CA LEU A 164 10.92 -19.52 -12.48
C LEU A 164 9.98 -18.36 -12.23
N TYR A 165 8.77 -18.58 -11.71
CA TYR A 165 7.74 -17.57 -11.57
C TYR A 165 7.31 -17.38 -10.11
N TYR A 166 7.07 -16.13 -9.76
CA TYR A 166 6.61 -15.73 -8.44
C TYR A 166 5.41 -14.81 -8.54
N SER A 167 4.46 -15.01 -7.67
CA SER A 167 3.33 -14.12 -7.49
C SER A 167 3.72 -12.95 -6.59
N VAL A 168 3.68 -11.73 -7.13
CA VAL A 168 4.03 -10.51 -6.40
C VAL A 168 2.94 -10.16 -5.38
N GLN A 169 3.36 -9.83 -4.17
CA GLN A 169 2.51 -9.42 -3.07
C GLN A 169 2.73 -7.95 -2.68
N THR A 170 2.00 -7.48 -1.68
CA THR A 170 2.15 -6.15 -1.09
C THR A 170 2.26 -6.26 0.45
N PRO A 171 2.92 -5.31 1.12
CA PRO A 171 3.42 -4.04 0.64
C PRO A 171 4.70 -4.16 -0.18
N GLN A 172 4.80 -3.35 -1.24
CA GLN A 172 6.02 -3.16 -2.00
C GLN A 172 6.71 -1.90 -1.47
N CYS A 173 7.92 -2.03 -0.95
CA CYS A 173 8.62 -0.93 -0.30
C CYS A 173 9.81 -0.45 -1.13
N PHE A 174 9.96 0.87 -1.17
CA PHE A 174 11.01 1.53 -1.94
C PHE A 174 11.56 2.76 -1.21
N SER A 175 12.83 3.09 -1.43
CA SER A 175 13.29 4.44 -1.14
C SER A 175 12.65 5.43 -2.11
N SER A 176 12.33 6.61 -1.64
CA SER A 176 11.74 7.67 -2.48
C SER A 176 12.60 8.01 -3.69
N GLU A 177 13.93 7.89 -3.60
CA GLU A 177 14.89 8.11 -4.68
C GLU A 177 14.62 7.21 -5.91
N ILE A 178 14.13 5.98 -5.70
CA ILE A 178 13.81 5.04 -6.79
C ILE A 178 12.48 5.39 -7.45
N LEU A 179 11.48 5.79 -6.65
CA LEU A 179 10.13 6.05 -7.15
C LEU A 179 9.99 7.40 -7.87
N HIS A 180 10.88 8.36 -7.61
CA HIS A 180 10.87 9.68 -8.25
C HIS A 180 11.71 9.76 -9.53
N LYS A 181 12.32 8.67 -9.98
CA LYS A 181 13.01 8.56 -11.28
C LYS A 181 12.02 8.21 -12.39
#